data_7e0203cda45165b27effe2c1f6de61a6
#
_entry.id   7e0203cda45165b27effe2c1f6de61a6
#
_cell.length_a   1.000
_cell.length_b   1.000
_cell.length_c   1.000
_cell.angle_alpha   90.00
_cell.angle_beta   90.00
_cell.angle_gamma   90.00
#
_symmetry.space_group_name_H-M   'P 1'
#
loop_
_entity.id
_entity.type
_entity.pdbx_description
1 polymer ?
#
loop_
_entity_poly.entity_id
_entity_poly.type
_entity_poly.pdbx_seq_one_letter_code
_entity_poly.pdbx_strand_id
1 'polypeptide(L)'
;EAWAELNIDLLPGRKIVSVDPAAHEARCEDGERITYGKMIWAAGGAPRRLPAPGGDLAGIHVIRTRADVDAIRAGLDSAGNIVIIGGGYIGLEAASVLVGMGKRVVVLEAQERLLARVAGPALSAFYEKEHRRRGVDIRLGAKIEAIIEKGGRPAGVRLAGGADLPADLVIVGIGIAPEVEPLIAAGAEEAR
;
A
#
# COMPACT_ATOMS: atom_id res chain seq x y z
N GLU A 1 30.19 -1.32 6.01
CA GLU A 1 31.13 -1.09 7.13
C GLU A 1 30.43 -1.24 8.49
N ALA A 2 29.38 -0.47 8.81
CA ALA A 2 28.71 -0.52 10.12
C ALA A 2 28.14 -1.92 10.49
N TRP A 3 27.67 -2.71 9.54
CA TRP A 3 27.15 -4.06 9.81
C TRP A 3 28.24 -5.06 10.18
N ALA A 4 29.40 -4.97 9.55
CA ALA A 4 30.54 -5.83 9.85
C ALA A 4 31.08 -5.58 11.27
N GLU A 5 31.08 -4.34 11.74
CA GLU A 5 31.45 -3.98 13.13
C GLU A 5 30.52 -4.60 14.17
N LEU A 6 29.27 -4.90 13.78
CA LEU A 6 28.27 -5.56 14.61
C LEU A 6 28.25 -7.09 14.44
N ASN A 7 29.20 -7.67 13.69
CA ASN A 7 29.23 -9.09 13.29
C ASN A 7 27.94 -9.52 12.58
N ILE A 8 27.42 -8.67 11.67
CA ILE A 8 26.24 -8.95 10.86
C ILE A 8 26.66 -9.15 9.43
N ASP A 9 26.42 -10.34 8.89
CA ASP A 9 26.60 -10.67 7.49
C ASP A 9 25.32 -10.33 6.71
N LEU A 10 25.40 -9.43 5.75
CA LEU A 10 24.31 -9.11 4.87
C LEU A 10 24.39 -9.95 3.60
N LEU A 11 23.31 -10.62 3.24
CA LEU A 11 23.15 -11.41 2.03
C LEU A 11 22.15 -10.76 1.08
N PRO A 12 22.51 -9.63 0.42
CA PRO A 12 21.60 -8.93 -0.47
C PRO A 12 21.29 -9.77 -1.71
N GLY A 13 20.07 -9.59 -2.24
CA GLY A 13 19.63 -10.33 -3.43
C GLY A 13 19.25 -11.79 -3.17
N ARG A 14 19.16 -12.22 -1.93
CA ARG A 14 18.73 -13.57 -1.54
C ARG A 14 17.26 -13.55 -1.16
N LYS A 15 16.39 -14.03 -2.04
CA LYS A 15 14.97 -14.20 -1.76
C LYS A 15 14.72 -15.59 -1.20
N ILE A 16 14.24 -15.69 0.03
CA ILE A 16 13.84 -16.96 0.65
C ILE A 16 12.49 -17.38 0.09
N VAL A 17 12.40 -18.62 -0.42
CA VAL A 17 11.18 -19.19 -1.02
C VAL A 17 10.62 -20.37 -0.24
N SER A 18 11.41 -21.00 0.62
CA SER A 18 10.92 -22.06 1.51
C SER A 18 11.76 -22.16 2.79
N VAL A 19 11.15 -22.72 3.83
CA VAL A 19 11.77 -22.97 5.13
C VAL A 19 11.52 -24.40 5.53
N ASP A 20 12.55 -25.09 6.00
CA ASP A 20 12.47 -26.39 6.66
C ASP A 20 12.81 -26.22 8.16
N PRO A 21 11.80 -26.17 9.04
CA PRO A 21 12.04 -25.98 10.47
C PRO A 21 12.73 -27.18 11.13
N ALA A 22 12.54 -28.38 10.60
CA ALA A 22 13.16 -29.60 11.16
C ALA A 22 14.65 -29.68 10.83
N ALA A 23 15.04 -29.27 9.63
CA ALA A 23 16.43 -29.17 9.21
C ALA A 23 17.11 -27.87 9.64
N HIS A 24 16.38 -26.90 10.19
CA HIS A 24 16.87 -25.54 10.44
C HIS A 24 17.48 -24.89 9.18
N GLU A 25 16.77 -24.99 8.06
CA GLU A 25 17.25 -24.57 6.74
C GLU A 25 16.25 -23.62 6.06
N ALA A 26 16.74 -22.54 5.48
CA ALA A 26 16.01 -21.68 4.57
C ALA A 26 16.59 -21.81 3.15
N ARG A 27 15.72 -21.92 2.14
CA ARG A 27 16.13 -22.04 0.74
C ARG A 27 15.86 -20.74 0.00
N CYS A 28 16.87 -20.28 -0.73
CA CYS A 28 16.77 -19.16 -1.64
C CYS A 28 16.18 -19.57 -3.01
N GLU A 29 15.67 -18.59 -3.76
CA GLU A 29 15.08 -18.78 -5.11
C GLU A 29 16.10 -19.35 -6.11
N ASP A 30 17.40 -19.03 -5.96
CA ASP A 30 18.51 -19.55 -6.76
C ASP A 30 18.97 -20.97 -6.33
N GLY A 31 18.33 -21.55 -5.32
CA GLY A 31 18.61 -22.89 -4.79
C GLY A 31 19.66 -22.93 -3.66
N GLU A 32 20.30 -21.80 -3.33
CA GLU A 32 21.19 -21.70 -2.18
C GLU A 32 20.44 -22.05 -0.88
N ARG A 33 21.14 -22.63 0.08
CA ARG A 33 20.60 -23.01 1.39
C ARG A 33 21.35 -22.27 2.49
N ILE A 34 20.58 -21.72 3.41
CA ILE A 34 21.10 -21.01 4.58
C ILE A 34 20.65 -21.79 5.82
N THR A 35 21.60 -22.31 6.59
CA THR A 35 21.30 -22.95 7.87
C THR A 35 21.24 -21.91 8.98
N TYR A 36 20.37 -22.13 9.98
CA TYR A 36 20.19 -21.19 11.09
C TYR A 36 20.01 -21.92 12.43
N GLY A 37 20.50 -21.32 13.51
CA GLY A 37 20.18 -21.76 14.86
C GLY A 37 18.80 -21.24 15.32
N LYS A 38 18.51 -19.98 15.04
CA LYS A 38 17.22 -19.33 15.26
C LYS A 38 16.92 -18.43 14.07
N MET A 39 15.65 -18.33 13.67
CA MET A 39 15.20 -17.49 12.56
C MET A 39 14.22 -16.44 13.05
N ILE A 40 14.39 -15.21 12.57
CA ILE A 40 13.40 -14.14 12.68
C ILE A 40 12.93 -13.82 11.27
N TRP A 41 11.62 -14.03 11.02
CA TRP A 41 11.01 -13.70 9.75
C TRP A 41 10.50 -12.26 9.76
N ALA A 42 11.13 -11.39 9.00
CA ALA A 42 10.81 -9.96 8.93
C ALA A 42 10.63 -9.49 7.48
N ALA A 43 9.99 -10.32 6.63
CA ALA A 43 9.85 -10.08 5.19
C ALA A 43 8.87 -8.94 4.85
N GLY A 44 8.13 -8.41 5.82
CA GLY A 44 7.17 -7.34 5.60
C GLY A 44 5.89 -7.82 4.91
N GLY A 45 5.42 -7.08 3.90
CA GLY A 45 4.19 -7.44 3.18
C GLY A 45 4.06 -6.71 1.85
N ALA A 46 3.26 -7.28 0.96
CA ALA A 46 2.88 -6.72 -0.32
C ALA A 46 1.67 -5.78 -0.18
N PRO A 47 1.60 -4.69 -0.95
CA PRO A 47 0.41 -3.84 -0.97
C PRO A 47 -0.80 -4.61 -1.49
N ARG A 48 -1.93 -4.45 -0.82
CA ARG A 48 -3.19 -5.02 -1.31
C ARG A 48 -3.63 -4.30 -2.58
N ARG A 49 -4.03 -5.07 -3.59
CA ARG A 49 -4.64 -4.55 -4.81
C ARG A 49 -6.10 -4.22 -4.58
N LEU A 50 -6.64 -3.28 -5.35
CA LEU A 50 -8.05 -2.92 -5.29
C LEU A 50 -8.90 -4.06 -5.89
N PRO A 51 -9.78 -4.71 -5.12
CA PRO A 51 -10.62 -5.80 -5.61
C PRO A 51 -11.89 -5.24 -6.29
N ALA A 52 -11.71 -4.39 -7.31
CA ALA A 52 -12.80 -3.81 -8.09
C ALA A 52 -12.43 -3.86 -9.58
N PRO A 53 -13.42 -3.92 -10.48
CA PRO A 53 -13.19 -3.84 -11.92
C PRO A 53 -12.29 -2.65 -12.28
N GLY A 54 -11.24 -2.90 -13.05
CA GLY A 54 -10.23 -1.90 -13.42
C GLY A 54 -9.17 -1.60 -12.36
N GLY A 55 -9.19 -2.28 -11.21
CA GLY A 55 -8.22 -2.06 -10.12
C GLY A 55 -6.78 -2.52 -10.42
N ASP A 56 -6.56 -3.15 -11.56
CA ASP A 56 -5.28 -3.63 -12.09
C ASP A 56 -4.78 -2.85 -13.31
N LEU A 57 -5.50 -1.81 -13.73
CA LEU A 57 -5.11 -0.97 -14.87
C LEU A 57 -3.74 -0.33 -14.68
N ALA A 58 -3.01 -0.16 -15.77
CA ALA A 58 -1.79 0.65 -15.79
C ALA A 58 -2.11 2.10 -15.39
N GLY A 59 -1.43 2.60 -14.34
CA GLY A 59 -1.72 3.92 -13.75
C GLY A 59 -2.54 3.85 -12.45
N ILE A 60 -2.84 2.65 -11.96
CA ILE A 60 -3.18 2.42 -10.56
C ILE A 60 -1.88 2.21 -9.80
N HIS A 61 -1.63 3.04 -8.82
CA HIS A 61 -0.38 3.05 -8.06
C HIS A 61 -0.60 2.57 -6.63
N VAL A 62 0.46 2.01 -6.05
CA VAL A 62 0.58 1.73 -4.61
C VAL A 62 1.79 2.49 -4.08
N ILE A 63 1.96 2.55 -2.77
CA ILE A 63 3.16 3.14 -2.14
C ILE A 63 3.77 2.09 -1.20
N ARG A 64 4.84 1.45 -1.65
CA ARG A 64 5.61 0.50 -0.87
C ARG A 64 7.11 0.67 -1.05
N THR A 65 7.54 0.89 -2.28
CA THR A 65 8.94 0.97 -2.68
C THR A 65 9.28 2.34 -3.27
N ARG A 66 10.57 2.63 -3.39
CA ARG A 66 11.03 3.83 -4.11
C ARG A 66 10.54 3.84 -5.57
N ALA A 67 10.53 2.68 -6.22
CA ALA A 67 10.07 2.56 -7.60
C ALA A 67 8.58 2.95 -7.75
N ASP A 68 7.73 2.62 -6.77
CA ASP A 68 6.33 3.05 -6.77
C ASP A 68 6.21 4.58 -6.70
N VAL A 69 7.02 5.21 -5.85
CA VAL A 69 7.04 6.68 -5.72
C VAL A 69 7.56 7.33 -7.00
N ASP A 70 8.60 6.77 -7.61
CA ASP A 70 9.15 7.27 -8.89
C ASP A 70 8.11 7.15 -10.02
N ALA A 71 7.33 6.05 -10.05
CA ALA A 71 6.22 5.87 -11.01
C ALA A 71 5.08 6.89 -10.79
N ILE A 72 4.71 7.17 -9.54
CA ILE A 72 3.74 8.22 -9.21
C ILE A 72 4.26 9.58 -9.70
N ARG A 73 5.50 9.93 -9.37
CA ARG A 73 6.12 11.20 -9.75
C ARG A 73 6.11 11.43 -11.25
N ALA A 74 6.40 10.39 -12.03
CA ALA A 74 6.39 10.48 -13.50
C ALA A 74 5.00 10.84 -14.07
N GLY A 75 3.91 10.53 -13.37
CA GLY A 75 2.54 10.87 -13.78
C GLY A 75 2.05 12.24 -13.26
N LEU A 76 2.73 12.84 -12.27
CA LEU A 76 2.20 14.02 -11.58
C LEU A 76 2.08 15.28 -12.46
N ASP A 77 2.99 15.49 -13.40
CA ASP A 77 2.97 16.72 -14.22
C ASP A 77 1.69 16.83 -15.04
N SER A 78 1.18 15.71 -15.53
CA SER A 78 -0.06 15.64 -16.32
C SER A 78 -1.33 15.43 -15.47
N ALA A 79 -1.20 15.02 -14.20
CA ALA A 79 -2.34 14.74 -13.34
C ALA A 79 -2.82 16.00 -12.59
N GLY A 80 -4.07 16.39 -12.78
CA GLY A 80 -4.72 17.45 -12.02
C GLY A 80 -5.62 16.92 -10.91
N ASN A 81 -6.31 15.79 -11.16
CA ASN A 81 -7.23 15.14 -10.23
C ASN A 81 -6.63 13.82 -9.75
N ILE A 82 -6.45 13.70 -8.45
CA ILE A 82 -5.88 12.50 -7.85
C ILE A 82 -6.88 11.90 -6.87
N VAL A 83 -7.17 10.62 -7.05
CA VAL A 83 -7.99 9.86 -6.09
C VAL A 83 -7.09 8.92 -5.30
N ILE A 84 -7.18 9.01 -3.98
CA ILE A 84 -6.51 8.12 -3.04
C ILE A 84 -7.55 7.21 -2.41
N ILE A 85 -7.35 5.91 -2.52
CA ILE A 85 -8.23 4.88 -1.97
C ILE A 85 -7.60 4.33 -0.71
N GLY A 86 -8.18 4.65 0.45
CA GLY A 86 -7.71 4.31 1.78
C GLY A 86 -7.29 5.52 2.61
N GLY A 87 -8.00 5.75 3.71
CA GLY A 87 -7.76 6.83 4.69
C GLY A 87 -6.84 6.40 5.85
N GLY A 88 -5.86 5.53 5.57
CA GLY A 88 -4.77 5.17 6.48
C GLY A 88 -3.63 6.18 6.44
N TYR A 89 -2.57 5.97 7.25
CA TYR A 89 -1.42 6.90 7.33
C TYR A 89 -0.80 7.17 5.95
N ILE A 90 -0.49 6.15 5.18
CA ILE A 90 0.15 6.31 3.86
C ILE A 90 -0.72 7.15 2.92
N GLY A 91 -2.03 6.88 2.89
CA GLY A 91 -2.96 7.65 2.05
C GLY A 91 -3.06 9.12 2.47
N LEU A 92 -3.08 9.39 3.78
CA LEU A 92 -3.15 10.76 4.31
C LEU A 92 -1.83 11.53 4.11
N GLU A 93 -0.69 10.87 4.26
CA GLU A 93 0.62 11.47 3.96
C GLU A 93 0.72 11.83 2.47
N ALA A 94 0.34 10.91 1.58
CA ALA A 94 0.28 11.17 0.14
C ALA A 94 -0.66 12.35 -0.17
N ALA A 95 -1.86 12.39 0.43
CA ALA A 95 -2.82 13.47 0.26
C ALA A 95 -2.24 14.82 0.66
N SER A 96 -1.54 14.87 1.81
CA SER A 96 -0.92 16.11 2.31
C SER A 96 0.14 16.66 1.34
N VAL A 97 1.02 15.78 0.84
CA VAL A 97 2.06 16.15 -0.12
C VAL A 97 1.45 16.65 -1.44
N LEU A 98 0.48 15.90 -1.98
CA LEU A 98 -0.11 16.18 -3.28
C LEU A 98 -0.94 17.48 -3.29
N VAL A 99 -1.67 17.76 -2.22
CA VAL A 99 -2.35 19.07 -2.07
C VAL A 99 -1.32 20.19 -1.95
N GLY A 100 -0.22 19.99 -1.22
CA GLY A 100 0.90 20.95 -1.15
C GLY A 100 1.54 21.22 -2.52
N MET A 101 1.43 20.28 -3.47
CA MET A 101 1.85 20.43 -4.87
C MET A 101 0.76 21.06 -5.77
N GLY A 102 -0.36 21.53 -5.19
CA GLY A 102 -1.45 22.16 -5.93
C GLY A 102 -2.39 21.19 -6.67
N LYS A 103 -2.35 19.88 -6.34
CA LYS A 103 -3.25 18.89 -6.96
C LYS A 103 -4.62 18.89 -6.27
N ARG A 104 -5.67 18.56 -7.03
CA ARG A 104 -7.00 18.27 -6.46
C ARG A 104 -7.00 16.83 -5.97
N VAL A 105 -7.17 16.65 -4.67
CA VAL A 105 -7.05 15.34 -4.01
C VAL A 105 -8.36 14.95 -3.35
N VAL A 106 -8.86 13.78 -3.71
CA VAL A 106 -9.99 13.12 -3.05
C VAL A 106 -9.46 11.88 -2.33
N VAL A 107 -9.75 11.74 -1.03
CA VAL A 107 -9.50 10.52 -0.26
C VAL A 107 -10.80 9.77 -0.06
N LEU A 108 -10.84 8.52 -0.51
CA LEU A 108 -11.96 7.60 -0.33
C LEU A 108 -11.63 6.60 0.77
N GLU A 109 -12.39 6.62 1.85
CA GLU A 109 -12.26 5.68 2.97
C GLU A 109 -13.54 4.86 3.12
N ALA A 110 -13.42 3.54 3.13
CA ALA A 110 -14.56 2.63 3.24
C ALA A 110 -15.19 2.62 4.64
N GLN A 111 -14.39 2.95 5.66
CA GLN A 111 -14.85 3.04 7.04
C GLN A 111 -15.51 4.39 7.32
N GLU A 112 -16.20 4.48 8.47
CA GLU A 112 -16.89 5.69 8.92
C GLU A 112 -15.96 6.78 9.47
N ARG A 113 -14.66 6.50 9.57
CA ARG A 113 -13.63 7.44 10.03
C ARG A 113 -12.26 7.09 9.46
N LEU A 114 -11.42 8.10 9.33
CA LEU A 114 -10.00 7.93 8.99
C LEU A 114 -9.27 7.13 10.07
N LEU A 115 -8.22 6.41 9.69
CA LEU A 115 -7.34 5.67 10.61
C LEU A 115 -8.09 4.69 11.53
N ALA A 116 -9.24 4.17 11.10
CA ALA A 116 -10.17 3.39 11.94
C ALA A 116 -9.51 2.18 12.62
N ARG A 117 -8.50 1.57 11.99
CA ARG A 117 -7.80 0.38 12.50
C ARG A 117 -6.66 0.69 13.48
N VAL A 118 -6.16 1.92 13.51
CA VAL A 118 -4.89 2.26 14.17
C VAL A 118 -4.97 3.46 15.10
N ALA A 119 -6.10 4.19 15.11
CA ALA A 119 -6.28 5.39 15.92
C ALA A 119 -7.66 5.43 16.59
N GLY A 120 -7.74 6.08 17.75
CA GLY A 120 -9.02 6.35 18.41
C GLY A 120 -9.82 7.47 17.72
N PRO A 121 -11.12 7.61 18.05
CA PRO A 121 -12.02 8.57 17.39
C PRO A 121 -11.55 10.02 17.46
N ALA A 122 -10.99 10.46 18.56
CA ALA A 122 -10.51 11.83 18.74
C ALA A 122 -9.37 12.17 17.77
N LEU A 123 -8.42 11.25 17.58
CA LEU A 123 -7.32 11.42 16.64
C LEU A 123 -7.81 11.36 15.19
N SER A 124 -8.75 10.46 14.88
CA SER A 124 -9.40 10.42 13.56
C SER A 124 -10.06 11.75 13.20
N ALA A 125 -10.83 12.33 14.13
CA ALA A 125 -11.49 13.61 13.92
C ALA A 125 -10.49 14.76 13.72
N PHE A 126 -9.38 14.76 14.46
CA PHE A 126 -8.31 15.74 14.30
C PHE A 126 -7.70 15.66 12.89
N TYR A 127 -7.32 14.46 12.43
CA TYR A 127 -6.75 14.25 11.09
C TYR A 127 -7.75 14.66 9.99
N GLU A 128 -9.00 14.27 10.12
CA GLU A 128 -10.04 14.64 9.16
C GLU A 128 -10.18 16.15 9.05
N LYS A 129 -10.34 16.86 10.18
CA LYS A 129 -10.45 18.32 10.23
C LYS A 129 -9.24 19.00 9.60
N GLU A 130 -8.03 18.55 9.92
CA GLU A 130 -6.80 19.15 9.44
C GLU A 130 -6.59 18.97 7.92
N HIS A 131 -6.87 17.76 7.40
CA HIS A 131 -6.77 17.50 5.96
C HIS A 131 -7.83 18.26 5.16
N ARG A 132 -9.09 18.30 5.64
CA ARG A 132 -10.14 19.11 5.01
C ARG A 132 -9.78 20.60 5.00
N ARG A 133 -9.26 21.12 6.09
CA ARG A 133 -8.81 22.52 6.19
C ARG A 133 -7.73 22.86 5.17
N ARG A 134 -6.92 21.89 4.80
CA ARG A 134 -5.85 22.01 3.78
C ARG A 134 -6.31 21.73 2.36
N GLY A 135 -7.59 21.46 2.15
CA GLY A 135 -8.17 21.29 0.82
C GLY A 135 -8.28 19.87 0.32
N VAL A 136 -8.10 18.85 1.18
CA VAL A 136 -8.37 17.46 0.82
C VAL A 136 -9.89 17.21 0.88
N ASP A 137 -10.49 16.70 -0.21
CA ASP A 137 -11.86 16.18 -0.21
C ASP A 137 -11.84 14.76 0.40
N ILE A 138 -12.41 14.58 1.59
CA ILE A 138 -12.47 13.29 2.27
C ILE A 138 -13.89 12.75 2.19
N ARG A 139 -14.04 11.52 1.71
CA ARG A 139 -15.31 10.80 1.63
C ARG A 139 -15.23 9.52 2.43
N LEU A 140 -15.93 9.51 3.56
CA LEU A 140 -16.05 8.37 4.48
C LEU A 140 -17.21 7.47 4.05
N GLY A 141 -17.17 6.19 4.43
CA GLY A 141 -18.17 5.19 4.01
C GLY A 141 -18.19 4.95 2.50
N ALA A 142 -17.15 5.37 1.78
CA ALA A 142 -17.09 5.28 0.33
C ALA A 142 -16.91 3.83 -0.14
N LYS A 143 -17.87 3.34 -0.92
CA LYS A 143 -17.80 2.03 -1.57
C LYS A 143 -17.47 2.21 -3.03
N ILE A 144 -16.35 1.65 -3.47
CA ILE A 144 -15.90 1.72 -4.86
C ILE A 144 -16.56 0.60 -5.64
N GLU A 145 -17.20 0.93 -6.74
CA GLU A 145 -17.83 0.00 -7.65
C GLU A 145 -16.87 -0.43 -8.77
N ALA A 146 -16.17 0.55 -9.38
CA ALA A 146 -15.22 0.29 -10.46
C ALA A 146 -14.24 1.46 -10.64
N ILE A 147 -13.11 1.18 -11.30
CA ILE A 147 -12.29 2.21 -11.93
C ILE A 147 -12.79 2.43 -13.35
N ILE A 148 -13.04 3.68 -13.70
CA ILE A 148 -13.44 4.08 -15.05
C ILE A 148 -12.19 4.13 -15.90
N GLU A 149 -12.20 3.40 -17.01
CA GLU A 149 -11.08 3.30 -17.93
C GLU A 149 -11.32 4.18 -19.17
N LYS A 150 -10.26 4.80 -19.66
CA LYS A 150 -10.22 5.45 -20.97
C LYS A 150 -8.83 5.27 -21.59
N GLY A 151 -8.76 4.54 -22.71
CA GLY A 151 -7.51 4.32 -23.42
C GLY A 151 -6.47 3.50 -22.62
N GLY A 152 -6.91 2.50 -21.88
CA GLY A 152 -6.05 1.63 -21.07
C GLY A 152 -5.55 2.23 -19.75
N ARG A 153 -6.09 3.41 -19.36
CA ARG A 153 -5.68 4.14 -18.15
C ARG A 153 -6.88 4.52 -17.29
N PRO A 154 -6.71 4.72 -15.99
CA PRO A 154 -7.76 5.26 -15.14
C PRO A 154 -8.14 6.68 -15.59
N ALA A 155 -9.43 6.93 -15.70
CA ALA A 155 -10.02 8.23 -15.99
C ALA A 155 -11.00 8.69 -14.90
N GLY A 156 -11.28 7.82 -13.96
CA GLY A 156 -12.16 8.11 -12.83
C GLY A 156 -12.38 6.91 -11.92
N VAL A 157 -13.09 7.18 -10.83
CA VAL A 157 -13.53 6.17 -9.87
C VAL A 157 -15.05 6.25 -9.75
N ARG A 158 -15.75 5.14 -10.00
CA ARG A 158 -17.19 5.00 -9.77
C ARG A 158 -17.46 4.55 -8.36
N LEU A 159 -18.32 5.28 -7.67
CA LEU A 159 -18.80 4.92 -6.34
C LEU A 159 -20.13 4.19 -6.42
N ALA A 160 -20.40 3.32 -5.45
CA ALA A 160 -21.73 2.75 -5.27
C ALA A 160 -22.77 3.86 -5.16
N GLY A 161 -23.86 3.74 -5.94
CA GLY A 161 -24.85 4.81 -6.09
C GLY A 161 -24.65 5.65 -7.35
N GLY A 162 -23.66 5.32 -8.20
CA GLY A 162 -23.50 5.84 -9.56
C GLY A 162 -22.77 7.17 -9.67
N ALA A 163 -22.20 7.68 -8.60
CA ALA A 163 -21.38 8.90 -8.66
C ALA A 163 -19.99 8.60 -9.25
N ASP A 164 -19.62 9.32 -10.30
CA ASP A 164 -18.30 9.24 -10.93
C ASP A 164 -17.41 10.39 -10.47
N LEU A 165 -16.19 10.06 -10.07
CA LEU A 165 -15.14 11.00 -9.69
C LEU A 165 -14.05 11.01 -10.76
N PRO A 166 -13.72 12.15 -11.36
CA PRO A 166 -12.61 12.21 -12.29
C PRO A 166 -11.29 11.92 -11.58
N ALA A 167 -10.43 11.13 -12.21
CA ALA A 167 -9.11 10.80 -11.70
C ALA A 167 -8.12 10.65 -12.86
N ASP A 168 -7.10 11.46 -12.85
CA ASP A 168 -5.97 11.34 -13.78
C ASP A 168 -4.92 10.37 -13.25
N LEU A 169 -4.92 10.16 -11.92
CA LEU A 169 -4.05 9.24 -11.19
C LEU A 169 -4.78 8.67 -9.99
N VAL A 170 -4.61 7.37 -9.75
CA VAL A 170 -5.20 6.68 -8.60
C VAL A 170 -4.12 6.05 -7.75
N ILE A 171 -4.17 6.29 -6.44
CA ILE A 171 -3.26 5.67 -5.45
C ILE A 171 -4.08 4.78 -4.53
N VAL A 172 -3.66 3.52 -4.36
CA VAL A 172 -4.33 2.53 -3.52
C VAL A 172 -3.51 2.26 -2.27
N GLY A 173 -4.08 2.59 -1.11
CA GLY A 173 -3.48 2.43 0.21
C GLY A 173 -4.40 1.69 1.19
N ILE A 174 -4.92 0.51 0.80
CA ILE A 174 -5.90 -0.27 1.58
C ILE A 174 -5.28 -1.31 2.50
N GLY A 175 -3.99 -1.23 2.76
CA GLY A 175 -3.23 -2.10 3.65
C GLY A 175 -2.30 -3.04 2.89
N ILE A 176 -1.67 -3.95 3.66
CA ILE A 176 -0.70 -4.93 3.17
C ILE A 176 -1.19 -6.35 3.44
N ALA A 177 -0.71 -7.31 2.64
CA ALA A 177 -0.74 -8.73 2.93
C ALA A 177 0.65 -9.14 3.41
N PRO A 178 0.82 -9.73 4.60
CA PRO A 178 2.12 -10.21 5.07
C PRO A 178 2.72 -11.23 4.11
N GLU A 179 4.03 -11.15 3.89
CA GLU A 179 4.78 -12.13 3.07
C GLU A 179 5.21 -13.30 3.97
N VAL A 180 4.25 -14.19 4.27
CA VAL A 180 4.42 -15.29 5.23
C VAL A 180 4.23 -16.69 4.62
N GLU A 181 4.00 -16.79 3.32
CA GLU A 181 3.74 -18.03 2.61
C GLU A 181 4.79 -19.12 2.89
N PRO A 182 6.12 -18.85 2.90
CA PRO A 182 7.12 -19.85 3.22
C PRO A 182 6.98 -20.42 4.65
N LEU A 183 6.51 -19.61 5.61
CA LEU A 183 6.29 -20.06 6.98
C LEU A 183 5.01 -20.88 7.10
N ILE A 184 3.92 -20.45 6.45
CA ILE A 184 2.65 -21.20 6.44
C ILE A 184 2.85 -22.57 5.79
N ALA A 185 3.57 -22.63 4.67
CA ALA A 185 3.92 -23.88 4.00
C ALA A 185 4.80 -24.78 4.89
N ALA A 186 5.57 -24.21 5.79
CA ALA A 186 6.40 -24.90 6.79
C ALA A 186 5.64 -25.27 8.09
N GLY A 187 4.32 -25.03 8.16
CA GLY A 187 3.46 -25.40 9.26
C GLY A 187 3.29 -24.34 10.36
N ALA A 188 3.66 -23.08 10.11
CA ALA A 188 3.38 -22.00 11.03
C ALA A 188 1.87 -21.70 11.10
N GLU A 189 1.36 -21.42 12.30
CA GLU A 189 -0.02 -20.98 12.50
C GLU A 189 -0.14 -19.47 12.23
N GLU A 190 -1.15 -19.09 11.43
CA GLU A 190 -1.48 -17.69 11.22
C GLU A 190 -2.33 -17.18 12.39
N ALA A 191 -1.84 -16.17 13.10
CA ALA A 191 -2.66 -15.48 14.11
C ALA A 191 -3.78 -14.68 13.41
N ARG A 192 -5.03 -14.96 13.81
CA ARG A 192 -6.23 -14.27 13.31
C ARG A 192 -6.41 -12.87 13.90
#